data_9da230d352f4201980ea4ec5b5a04460
#
_entry.id   9da230d352f4201980ea4ec5b5a04460
#
_cell.length_a   1.000
_cell.length_b   1.000
_cell.length_c   1.000
_cell.angle_alpha   90.00
_cell.angle_beta   90.00
_cell.angle_gamma   90.00
#
_symmetry.space_group_name_H-M   'P 1'
#
loop_
_entity.id
_entity.type
_entity.pdbx_description
1 polymer ?
#
loop_
_entity_poly.entity_id
_entity_poly.type
_entity_poly.pdbx_seq_one_letter_code
_entity_poly.pdbx_strand_id
1 'polypeptide(L)'
;MSRLVSLTRALEQAGFVVLDTLETDAGLELAVGSAGQPFWDAVTASPEWAAVPDHPVDAFTRRAITDVLAAEGAAGTDAAAQVTYVFDADAPNFVVLWTQRFRRIAQSDLGLMIHPEYGLWMAARAHILLPGYREISADTDSAKGLKQQPHFDPCASCSGKPCLSACPVGAFSAPKTFEYQACAAHLLSNPACFSAGCDARAACPYGQSWQLPPDQAHYHQSRFRSAFRTDS
;
A
#
# COMPACT_ATOMS: atom_id res chain seq x y z
N MET A 1 -17.66 4.99 -20.85
CA MET A 1 -16.94 4.86 -19.56
C MET A 1 -15.49 5.17 -19.87
N SER A 2 -14.79 6.00 -19.08
CA SER A 2 -13.39 6.29 -19.40
C SER A 2 -12.53 5.03 -19.17
N ARG A 3 -11.39 4.92 -19.87
CA ARG A 3 -10.47 3.79 -19.73
C ARG A 3 -9.94 3.69 -18.29
N LEU A 4 -9.72 4.82 -17.62
CA LEU A 4 -9.30 4.85 -16.22
C LEU A 4 -10.35 4.21 -15.31
N VAL A 5 -11.64 4.51 -15.50
CA VAL A 5 -12.73 3.93 -14.71
C VAL A 5 -12.81 2.41 -14.92
N SER A 6 -12.63 1.93 -16.18
CA SER A 6 -12.60 0.49 -16.48
C SER A 6 -11.41 -0.18 -15.77
N LEU A 7 -10.21 0.36 -15.93
CA LEU A 7 -8.99 -0.18 -15.32
C LEU A 7 -9.06 -0.18 -13.78
N THR A 8 -9.53 0.92 -13.18
CA THR A 8 -9.71 1.00 -11.72
C THR A 8 -10.66 -0.08 -11.22
N ARG A 9 -11.80 -0.25 -11.89
CA ARG A 9 -12.76 -1.31 -11.53
C ARG A 9 -12.18 -2.72 -11.70
N ALA A 10 -11.41 -2.96 -12.76
CA ALA A 10 -10.78 -4.26 -12.97
C ALA A 10 -9.71 -4.56 -11.89
N LEU A 11 -8.93 -3.56 -11.48
CA LEU A 11 -8.00 -3.68 -10.35
C LEU A 11 -8.75 -3.97 -9.03
N GLU A 12 -9.85 -3.27 -8.76
CA GLU A 12 -10.68 -3.49 -7.57
C GLU A 12 -11.29 -4.89 -7.56
N GLN A 13 -11.78 -5.39 -8.69
CA GLN A 13 -12.29 -6.76 -8.83
C GLN A 13 -11.21 -7.82 -8.60
N ALA A 14 -9.95 -7.49 -8.90
CA ALA A 14 -8.80 -8.34 -8.60
C ALA A 14 -8.30 -8.21 -7.14
N GLY A 15 -8.98 -7.40 -6.30
CA GLY A 15 -8.66 -7.21 -4.89
C GLY A 15 -7.74 -6.03 -4.57
N PHE A 16 -7.29 -5.27 -5.56
CA PHE A 16 -6.44 -4.10 -5.36
C PHE A 16 -7.26 -2.84 -5.10
N VAL A 17 -6.55 -1.77 -4.70
CA VAL A 17 -7.12 -0.42 -4.61
C VAL A 17 -6.22 0.56 -5.37
N VAL A 18 -6.83 1.52 -6.08
CA VAL A 18 -6.10 2.65 -6.64
C VAL A 18 -6.10 3.75 -5.59
N LEU A 19 -4.94 3.94 -4.95
CA LEU A 19 -4.77 4.87 -3.83
C LEU A 19 -4.78 6.33 -4.28
N ASP A 20 -4.15 6.60 -5.40
CA ASP A 20 -4.13 7.93 -6.03
C ASP A 20 -3.73 7.84 -7.49
N THR A 21 -3.97 8.91 -8.25
CA THR A 21 -3.57 9.06 -9.64
C THR A 21 -2.92 10.42 -9.87
N LEU A 22 -2.00 10.49 -10.83
CA LEU A 22 -1.31 11.72 -11.20
C LEU A 22 -1.12 11.80 -12.72
N GLU A 23 -1.67 12.82 -13.34
CA GLU A 23 -1.34 13.17 -14.73
C GLU A 23 0.00 13.90 -14.79
N THR A 24 0.87 13.41 -15.69
CA THR A 24 2.20 13.96 -15.96
C THR A 24 2.41 14.15 -17.46
N ASP A 25 3.48 14.79 -17.86
CA ASP A 25 3.83 14.89 -19.28
C ASP A 25 4.09 13.52 -19.92
N ALA A 26 4.53 12.54 -19.16
CA ALA A 26 4.75 11.18 -19.64
C ALA A 26 3.44 10.36 -19.81
N GLY A 27 2.38 10.70 -19.08
CA GLY A 27 1.13 9.97 -19.09
C GLY A 27 0.41 10.02 -17.75
N LEU A 28 -0.42 9.04 -17.47
CA LEU A 28 -1.12 8.88 -16.20
C LEU A 28 -0.39 7.87 -15.30
N GLU A 29 -0.07 8.28 -14.10
CA GLU A 29 0.52 7.44 -13.07
C GLU A 29 -0.55 6.99 -12.07
N LEU A 30 -0.51 5.71 -11.66
CA LEU A 30 -1.39 5.14 -10.64
C LEU A 30 -0.57 4.57 -9.50
N ALA A 31 -0.94 4.94 -8.27
CA ALA A 31 -0.48 4.27 -7.06
C ALA A 31 -1.41 3.10 -6.74
N VAL A 32 -0.99 1.88 -7.06
CA VAL A 32 -1.80 0.67 -6.82
C VAL A 32 -1.35 0.01 -5.53
N GLY A 33 -2.31 -0.18 -4.64
CA GLY A 33 -2.09 -0.77 -3.32
C GLY A 33 -3.04 -1.92 -3.03
N SER A 34 -2.96 -2.39 -1.81
CA SER A 34 -3.91 -3.33 -1.23
C SER A 34 -4.43 -2.80 0.10
N ALA A 35 -5.70 -3.07 0.41
CA ALA A 35 -6.33 -2.73 1.68
C ALA A 35 -7.44 -3.72 2.01
N GLY A 36 -7.56 -4.07 3.31
CA GLY A 36 -8.68 -4.84 3.84
C GLY A 36 -8.83 -6.26 3.30
N GLN A 37 -10.01 -6.82 3.58
CA GLN A 37 -10.39 -8.20 3.30
C GLN A 37 -10.37 -8.57 1.80
N PRO A 38 -10.86 -7.75 0.85
CA PRO A 38 -10.95 -8.15 -0.55
C PRO A 38 -9.61 -8.60 -1.15
N PHE A 39 -8.54 -7.89 -0.82
CA PHE A 39 -7.20 -8.29 -1.27
C PHE A 39 -6.76 -9.61 -0.65
N TRP A 40 -7.02 -9.78 0.65
CA TRP A 40 -6.62 -10.99 1.36
C TRP A 40 -7.36 -12.23 0.86
N ASP A 41 -8.67 -12.11 0.61
CA ASP A 41 -9.47 -13.19 0.02
C ASP A 41 -8.96 -13.57 -1.38
N ALA A 42 -8.62 -12.58 -2.22
CA ALA A 42 -8.09 -12.82 -3.55
C ALA A 42 -6.74 -13.54 -3.51
N VAL A 43 -5.84 -13.13 -2.61
CA VAL A 43 -4.52 -13.78 -2.43
C VAL A 43 -4.67 -15.21 -1.94
N THR A 44 -5.44 -15.42 -0.86
CA THR A 44 -5.54 -16.75 -0.23
C THR A 44 -6.30 -17.76 -1.07
N ALA A 45 -7.20 -17.30 -1.95
CA ALA A 45 -7.88 -18.14 -2.94
C ALA A 45 -7.05 -18.39 -4.22
N SER A 46 -5.90 -17.73 -4.36
CA SER A 46 -5.10 -17.83 -5.58
C SER A 46 -4.22 -19.09 -5.62
N PRO A 47 -3.87 -19.59 -6.81
CA PRO A 47 -2.97 -20.72 -6.92
C PRO A 47 -1.57 -20.42 -6.36
N GLU A 48 -1.14 -19.15 -6.36
CA GLU A 48 0.16 -18.73 -5.82
C GLU A 48 0.27 -18.95 -4.32
N TRP A 49 -0.86 -18.89 -3.59
CA TRP A 49 -0.87 -19.10 -2.15
C TRP A 49 -0.31 -20.47 -1.74
N ALA A 50 -0.61 -21.50 -2.52
CA ALA A 50 -0.14 -22.86 -2.28
C ALA A 50 1.19 -23.17 -3.01
N ALA A 51 1.37 -22.57 -4.22
CA ALA A 51 2.49 -22.92 -5.09
C ALA A 51 3.78 -22.13 -4.81
N VAL A 52 3.70 -20.94 -4.19
CA VAL A 52 4.84 -20.07 -3.91
C VAL A 52 4.89 -19.71 -2.43
N PRO A 53 5.27 -20.65 -1.53
CA PRO A 53 5.12 -20.49 -0.08
C PRO A 53 5.93 -19.31 0.48
N ASP A 54 7.06 -18.97 -0.12
CA ASP A 54 7.92 -17.89 0.39
C ASP A 54 7.40 -16.50 0.05
N HIS A 55 6.83 -16.31 -1.15
CA HIS A 55 6.39 -15.00 -1.64
C HIS A 55 5.04 -15.04 -2.36
N PRO A 56 3.97 -15.65 -1.78
CA PRO A 56 2.70 -15.83 -2.47
C PRO A 56 2.02 -14.50 -2.81
N VAL A 57 2.14 -13.51 -1.92
CA VAL A 57 1.56 -12.18 -2.12
C VAL A 57 2.19 -11.45 -3.30
N ASP A 58 3.51 -11.56 -3.46
CA ASP A 58 4.24 -10.90 -4.54
C ASP A 58 3.97 -11.59 -5.88
N ALA A 59 3.96 -12.92 -5.89
CA ALA A 59 3.63 -13.71 -7.08
C ALA A 59 2.20 -13.44 -7.57
N PHE A 60 1.21 -13.47 -6.66
CA PHE A 60 -0.16 -13.08 -6.94
C PHE A 60 -0.25 -11.66 -7.51
N THR A 61 0.39 -10.69 -6.84
CA THR A 61 0.36 -9.29 -7.25
C THR A 61 0.84 -9.12 -8.67
N ARG A 62 1.99 -9.73 -9.02
CA ARG A 62 2.56 -9.64 -10.36
C ARG A 62 1.62 -10.23 -11.42
N ARG A 63 1.14 -11.44 -11.22
CA ARG A 63 0.23 -12.09 -12.16
C ARG A 63 -1.07 -11.32 -12.31
N ALA A 64 -1.75 -11.01 -11.22
CA ALA A 64 -3.07 -10.41 -11.28
C ALA A 64 -3.06 -9.01 -11.91
N ILE A 65 -2.06 -8.16 -11.61
CA ILE A 65 -1.91 -6.85 -12.29
C ILE A 65 -1.60 -7.05 -13.77
N THR A 66 -0.73 -8.00 -14.12
CA THR A 66 -0.41 -8.28 -15.54
C THR A 66 -1.67 -8.73 -16.31
N ASP A 67 -2.47 -9.61 -15.72
CA ASP A 67 -3.71 -10.10 -16.33
C ASP A 67 -4.74 -8.97 -16.54
N VAL A 68 -4.91 -8.10 -15.53
CA VAL A 68 -5.78 -6.93 -15.63
C VAL A 68 -5.32 -5.99 -16.75
N LEU A 69 -4.03 -5.66 -16.81
CA LEU A 69 -3.50 -4.77 -17.83
C LEU A 69 -3.63 -5.37 -19.24
N ALA A 70 -3.45 -6.67 -19.37
CA ALA A 70 -3.65 -7.37 -20.64
C ALA A 70 -5.12 -7.33 -21.10
N ALA A 71 -6.05 -7.61 -20.18
CA ALA A 71 -7.49 -7.60 -20.45
C ALA A 71 -8.00 -6.19 -20.82
N GLU A 72 -7.47 -5.15 -20.20
CA GLU A 72 -7.81 -3.74 -20.47
C GLU A 72 -7.07 -3.16 -21.70
N GLY A 73 -6.33 -3.98 -22.46
CA GLY A 73 -5.58 -3.54 -23.65
C GLY A 73 -4.45 -2.57 -23.34
N ALA A 74 -3.93 -2.61 -22.12
CA ALA A 74 -2.80 -1.78 -21.69
C ALA A 74 -1.45 -2.49 -21.87
N ALA A 75 -1.43 -3.74 -22.35
CA ALA A 75 -0.24 -4.51 -22.67
C ALA A 75 -0.04 -4.59 -24.21
N GLY A 76 1.19 -4.58 -24.65
CA GLY A 76 1.53 -4.99 -26.03
C GLY A 76 1.42 -3.94 -27.14
N THR A 77 1.32 -2.64 -26.79
CA THR A 77 1.38 -1.52 -27.75
C THR A 77 2.64 -0.68 -27.52
N ASP A 78 2.99 0.23 -28.46
CA ASP A 78 4.09 1.21 -28.26
C ASP A 78 3.84 2.11 -27.02
N ALA A 79 2.62 2.12 -26.50
CA ALA A 79 2.19 2.78 -25.28
C ALA A 79 1.83 1.76 -24.17
N ALA A 80 2.55 0.63 -24.10
CA ALA A 80 2.34 -0.37 -23.07
C ALA A 80 2.52 0.23 -21.67
N ALA A 81 1.68 -0.22 -20.72
CA ALA A 81 1.80 0.15 -19.32
C ALA A 81 3.19 -0.25 -18.78
N GLN A 82 3.83 0.67 -18.08
CA GLN A 82 5.08 0.42 -17.36
C GLN A 82 4.73 0.17 -15.89
N VAL A 83 5.15 -0.96 -15.36
CA VAL A 83 4.84 -1.37 -13.99
C VAL A 83 6.12 -1.56 -13.21
N THR A 84 6.21 -0.89 -12.06
CA THR A 84 7.28 -1.11 -11.06
C THR A 84 6.63 -1.69 -9.82
N TYR A 85 7.03 -2.89 -9.44
CA TYR A 85 6.52 -3.54 -8.22
C TYR A 85 7.37 -3.17 -7.02
N VAL A 86 6.76 -3.06 -5.83
CA VAL A 86 7.45 -2.69 -4.58
C VAL A 86 8.53 -3.70 -4.19
N PHE A 87 8.45 -4.92 -4.69
CA PHE A 87 9.37 -6.03 -4.42
C PHE A 87 10.36 -6.31 -5.56
N ASP A 88 10.43 -5.48 -6.60
CA ASP A 88 11.50 -5.57 -7.60
C ASP A 88 12.84 -5.18 -6.95
N ALA A 89 13.92 -5.85 -7.37
CA ALA A 89 15.23 -5.67 -6.77
C ALA A 89 15.80 -4.23 -6.93
N ASP A 90 15.39 -3.55 -8.00
CA ASP A 90 15.75 -2.16 -8.33
C ASP A 90 14.62 -1.17 -8.03
N ALA A 91 13.59 -1.60 -7.30
CA ALA A 91 12.47 -0.73 -6.97
C ALA A 91 12.92 0.49 -6.15
N PRO A 92 12.40 1.68 -6.47
CA PRO A 92 12.65 2.85 -5.66
C PRO A 92 12.02 2.70 -4.27
N ASN A 93 12.45 3.52 -3.31
CA ASN A 93 11.75 3.60 -2.04
C ASN A 93 10.35 4.21 -2.26
N PHE A 94 9.32 3.36 -2.24
CA PHE A 94 7.94 3.75 -2.50
C PHE A 94 7.38 4.76 -1.48
N VAL A 95 7.86 4.73 -0.23
CA VAL A 95 7.46 5.74 0.75
C VAL A 95 7.90 7.12 0.29
N VAL A 96 9.17 7.25 -0.12
CA VAL A 96 9.71 8.52 -0.62
C VAL A 96 9.05 8.92 -1.93
N LEU A 97 9.00 7.99 -2.88
CA LEU A 97 8.43 8.24 -4.21
C LEU A 97 6.98 8.73 -4.12
N TRP A 98 6.13 7.99 -3.43
CA TRP A 98 4.70 8.25 -3.44
C TRP A 98 4.30 9.44 -2.59
N THR A 99 4.94 9.66 -1.44
CA THR A 99 4.64 10.83 -0.60
C THR A 99 5.07 12.15 -1.22
N GLN A 100 6.01 12.12 -2.17
CA GLN A 100 6.41 13.31 -2.92
C GLN A 100 5.53 13.55 -4.16
N ARG A 101 4.96 12.50 -4.74
CA ARG A 101 4.20 12.58 -6.00
C ARG A 101 2.69 12.67 -5.80
N PHE A 102 2.13 11.85 -4.93
CA PHE A 102 0.70 11.70 -4.75
C PHE A 102 0.18 12.53 -3.58
N ARG A 103 -0.95 13.22 -3.76
CA ARG A 103 -1.47 14.15 -2.74
C ARG A 103 -2.24 13.47 -1.63
N ARG A 104 -2.79 12.29 -1.89
CA ARG A 104 -3.55 11.50 -0.92
C ARG A 104 -2.67 10.57 -0.09
N ILE A 105 -1.37 10.49 -0.38
CA ILE A 105 -0.43 9.62 0.32
C ILE A 105 0.57 10.46 1.10
N ALA A 106 0.60 10.30 2.42
CA ALA A 106 1.56 10.96 3.31
C ALA A 106 2.41 9.93 4.05
N GLN A 107 3.51 10.38 4.64
CA GLN A 107 4.25 9.58 5.61
C GLN A 107 3.76 9.91 7.01
N SER A 108 3.25 8.91 7.72
CA SER A 108 2.82 9.05 9.11
C SER A 108 3.99 9.17 10.09
N ASP A 109 3.69 9.52 11.33
CA ASP A 109 4.68 9.53 12.42
C ASP A 109 5.23 8.13 12.77
N LEU A 110 4.55 7.06 12.37
CA LEU A 110 5.09 5.70 12.44
C LEU A 110 6.08 5.37 11.31
N GLY A 111 6.34 6.30 10.38
CA GLY A 111 7.18 6.06 9.21
C GLY A 111 6.48 5.31 8.06
N LEU A 112 5.28 4.80 8.30
CA LEU A 112 4.47 4.11 7.30
C LEU A 112 3.71 5.12 6.43
N MET A 113 3.35 4.74 5.21
CA MET A 113 2.42 5.52 4.39
C MET A 113 1.03 5.51 5.02
N ILE A 114 0.34 6.66 4.91
CA ILE A 114 -1.03 6.84 5.39
C ILE A 114 -1.90 7.46 4.29
N HIS A 115 -3.15 6.99 4.20
CA HIS A 115 -4.14 7.42 3.22
C HIS A 115 -5.42 7.93 3.91
N PRO A 116 -6.14 8.93 3.38
CA PRO A 116 -7.33 9.48 4.04
C PRO A 116 -8.44 8.45 4.30
N GLU A 117 -8.60 7.49 3.41
CA GLU A 117 -9.63 6.45 3.54
C GLU A 117 -9.10 5.21 4.27
N TYR A 118 -7.98 4.67 3.82
CA TYR A 118 -7.45 3.40 4.33
C TYR A 118 -6.56 3.56 5.57
N GLY A 119 -6.26 4.79 5.97
CA GLY A 119 -5.35 5.06 7.10
C GLY A 119 -3.99 4.39 6.89
N LEU A 120 -3.52 3.72 7.93
CA LEU A 120 -2.28 2.92 7.90
C LEU A 120 -2.50 1.48 7.35
N TRP A 121 -3.74 1.10 7.02
CA TRP A 121 -4.11 -0.29 6.69
C TRP A 121 -3.98 -0.62 5.21
N MET A 122 -3.27 0.21 4.47
CA MET A 122 -2.90 -0.04 3.08
C MET A 122 -1.44 -0.44 2.95
N ALA A 123 -1.10 -1.12 1.84
CA ALA A 123 0.27 -1.40 1.46
C ALA A 123 0.47 -1.12 -0.03
N ALA A 124 1.63 -0.55 -0.40
CA ALA A 124 2.02 -0.39 -1.79
C ALA A 124 2.19 -1.76 -2.46
N ARG A 125 1.77 -1.85 -3.72
CA ARG A 125 1.92 -3.05 -4.55
C ARG A 125 2.65 -2.75 -5.85
N ALA A 126 2.18 -1.74 -6.59
CA ALA A 126 2.78 -1.36 -7.86
C ALA A 126 2.58 0.14 -8.14
N HIS A 127 3.56 0.72 -8.81
CA HIS A 127 3.44 2.00 -9.49
C HIS A 127 3.25 1.71 -10.99
N ILE A 128 2.15 2.19 -11.56
CA ILE A 128 1.82 1.96 -12.96
C ILE A 128 1.87 3.31 -13.68
N LEU A 129 2.65 3.39 -14.75
CA LEU A 129 2.59 4.49 -15.71
C LEU A 129 1.88 4.00 -16.98
N LEU A 130 0.87 4.74 -17.41
CA LEU A 130 0.20 4.58 -18.71
C LEU A 130 0.73 5.67 -19.66
N PRO A 131 1.72 5.36 -20.51
CA PRO A 131 2.37 6.37 -21.34
C PRO A 131 1.39 7.02 -22.30
N GLY A 132 1.49 8.35 -22.44
CA GLY A 132 0.65 9.12 -23.36
C GLY A 132 -0.85 9.15 -23.02
N TYR A 133 -1.28 8.43 -21.97
CA TYR A 133 -2.69 8.48 -21.54
C TYR A 133 -3.02 9.88 -21.00
N ARG A 134 -4.14 10.42 -21.47
CA ARG A 134 -4.74 11.65 -20.96
C ARG A 134 -6.20 11.35 -20.68
N GLU A 135 -6.68 11.70 -19.51
CA GLU A 135 -8.12 11.70 -19.29
C GLU A 135 -8.72 12.91 -20.02
N ILE A 136 -9.53 12.63 -21.05
CA ILE A 136 -10.29 13.68 -21.72
C ILE A 136 -11.41 14.07 -20.73
N SER A 137 -11.09 14.93 -19.78
CA SER A 137 -12.12 15.55 -18.96
C SER A 137 -12.89 16.54 -19.83
N ALA A 138 -14.18 16.30 -20.00
CA ALA A 138 -15.08 17.28 -20.64
C ALA A 138 -15.12 18.60 -19.84
N ASP A 139 -14.48 18.66 -18.70
CA ASP A 139 -14.48 19.78 -17.77
C ASP A 139 -13.04 20.13 -17.37
N THR A 140 -12.48 21.13 -18.06
CA THR A 140 -11.13 21.67 -17.81
C THR A 140 -10.96 22.25 -16.41
N ASP A 141 -12.05 22.52 -15.68
CA ASP A 141 -12.02 23.03 -14.32
C ASP A 141 -11.85 21.91 -13.27
N SER A 142 -12.32 20.69 -13.54
CA SER A 142 -12.13 19.55 -12.65
C SER A 142 -10.65 19.11 -12.55
N ALA A 143 -9.93 19.12 -13.67
CA ALA A 143 -8.49 18.81 -13.70
C ALA A 143 -7.65 19.88 -12.97
N LYS A 144 -8.08 21.14 -12.98
CA LYS A 144 -7.44 22.21 -12.20
C LYS A 144 -7.74 22.08 -10.72
N GLY A 145 -8.93 21.62 -10.35
CA GLY A 145 -9.33 21.39 -8.96
C GLY A 145 -8.50 20.30 -8.26
N LEU A 146 -8.16 19.23 -8.97
CA LEU A 146 -7.29 18.16 -8.44
C LEU A 146 -5.86 18.65 -8.15
N LYS A 147 -5.33 19.56 -8.98
CA LYS A 147 -3.99 20.16 -8.76
C LYS A 147 -3.95 21.14 -7.57
N GLN A 148 -5.09 21.61 -7.08
CA GLN A 148 -5.19 22.61 -6.01
C GLN A 148 -5.56 21.99 -4.65
N GLN A 149 -5.84 20.68 -4.56
CA GLN A 149 -6.12 20.08 -3.26
C GLN A 149 -4.86 20.10 -2.38
N PRO A 150 -4.99 20.49 -1.09
CA PRO A 150 -3.86 20.44 -0.17
C PRO A 150 -3.34 19.02 -0.04
N HIS A 151 -2.04 18.88 0.18
CA HIS A 151 -1.43 17.58 0.47
C HIS A 151 -2.02 17.04 1.79
N PHE A 152 -2.43 15.77 1.77
CA PHE A 152 -2.94 15.11 2.96
C PHE A 152 -1.80 14.92 3.97
N ASP A 153 -1.92 15.52 5.15
CA ASP A 153 -0.99 15.35 6.28
C ASP A 153 -1.76 15.32 7.59
N PRO A 154 -2.31 14.17 7.98
CA PRO A 154 -3.13 14.06 9.17
C PRO A 154 -2.32 14.11 10.45
N CYS A 155 -1.02 13.77 10.42
CA CYS A 155 -0.17 13.76 11.61
C CYS A 155 0.16 15.16 12.11
N ALA A 156 0.19 16.17 11.24
CA ALA A 156 0.46 17.56 11.63
C ALA A 156 -0.60 18.11 12.62
N SER A 157 -1.87 17.69 12.46
CA SER A 157 -2.99 18.13 13.31
C SER A 157 -3.40 17.09 14.37
N CYS A 158 -2.79 15.90 14.39
CA CYS A 158 -3.13 14.84 15.32
C CYS A 158 -2.63 15.15 16.73
N SER A 159 -3.56 15.53 17.62
CA SER A 159 -3.24 15.77 19.03
C SER A 159 -2.98 14.45 19.77
N GLY A 160 -1.98 14.43 20.64
CA GLY A 160 -1.68 13.28 21.51
C GLY A 160 -1.00 12.10 20.82
N LYS A 161 -1.00 12.01 19.51
CA LYS A 161 -0.31 10.98 18.70
C LYS A 161 -0.37 9.58 19.33
N PRO A 162 -1.57 8.99 19.50
CA PRO A 162 -1.76 7.76 20.27
C PRO A 162 -0.95 6.59 19.72
N CYS A 163 -0.63 6.60 18.42
CA CYS A 163 0.19 5.59 17.78
C CYS A 163 1.62 5.52 18.34
N LEU A 164 2.22 6.64 18.77
CA LEU A 164 3.58 6.65 19.32
C LEU A 164 3.62 6.07 20.74
N SER A 165 2.54 6.21 21.52
CA SER A 165 2.48 5.73 22.91
C SER A 165 1.91 4.33 23.08
N ALA A 166 1.26 3.77 22.06
CA ALA A 166 0.58 2.48 22.15
C ALA A 166 1.53 1.27 22.04
N CYS A 167 2.76 1.45 21.58
CA CYS A 167 3.71 0.34 21.49
C CYS A 167 4.16 -0.11 22.88
N PRO A 168 3.96 -1.38 23.28
CA PRO A 168 4.30 -1.87 24.63
C PRO A 168 5.79 -1.84 24.95
N VAL A 169 6.65 -1.75 23.94
CA VAL A 169 8.12 -1.67 24.11
C VAL A 169 8.69 -0.32 23.65
N GLY A 170 7.84 0.67 23.37
CA GLY A 170 8.27 2.00 22.96
C GLY A 170 9.11 2.03 21.67
N ALA A 171 8.87 1.09 20.75
CA ALA A 171 9.65 0.99 19.51
C ALA A 171 9.49 2.18 18.56
N PHE A 172 8.57 3.10 18.86
CA PHE A 172 8.42 4.38 18.17
C PHE A 172 8.78 5.51 19.14
N SER A 173 10.08 5.72 19.30
CA SER A 173 10.64 6.67 20.29
C SER A 173 10.40 8.14 19.93
N ALA A 174 10.21 8.45 18.65
CA ALA A 174 9.89 9.77 18.11
C ALA A 174 9.19 9.63 16.74
N PRO A 175 8.59 10.73 16.22
CA PRO A 175 8.02 10.70 14.86
C PRO A 175 9.03 10.19 13.83
N LYS A 176 8.60 9.22 13.02
CA LYS A 176 9.39 8.57 11.95
C LYS A 176 10.65 7.84 12.43
N THR A 177 10.73 7.53 13.72
CA THR A 177 11.82 6.75 14.31
C THR A 177 11.29 5.39 14.73
N PHE A 178 11.85 4.31 14.18
CA PHE A 178 11.45 2.95 14.48
C PHE A 178 12.62 2.10 14.94
N GLU A 179 12.60 1.73 16.22
CA GLU A 179 13.57 0.85 16.87
C GLU A 179 13.20 -0.62 16.54
N TYR A 180 13.50 -1.03 15.31
CA TYR A 180 13.06 -2.33 14.78
C TYR A 180 13.58 -3.52 15.60
N GLN A 181 14.76 -3.41 16.21
CA GLN A 181 15.35 -4.46 17.06
C GLN A 181 14.51 -4.70 18.33
N ALA A 182 14.04 -3.61 18.97
CA ALA A 182 13.15 -3.72 20.13
C ALA A 182 11.81 -4.39 19.76
N CYS A 183 11.24 -4.02 18.62
CA CYS A 183 10.03 -4.64 18.10
C CYS A 183 10.25 -6.12 17.78
N ALA A 184 11.33 -6.47 17.07
CA ALA A 184 11.65 -7.86 16.71
C ALA A 184 11.85 -8.74 17.95
N ALA A 185 12.60 -8.28 18.94
CA ALA A 185 12.81 -9.00 20.21
C ALA A 185 11.47 -9.22 20.94
N HIS A 186 10.59 -8.22 20.95
CA HIS A 186 9.27 -8.34 21.55
C HIS A 186 8.39 -9.38 20.83
N LEU A 187 8.37 -9.37 19.50
CA LEU A 187 7.62 -10.36 18.71
C LEU A 187 8.12 -11.80 18.88
N LEU A 188 9.40 -11.99 19.22
CA LEU A 188 9.94 -13.32 19.52
C LEU A 188 9.46 -13.84 20.87
N SER A 189 9.17 -12.97 21.84
CA SER A 189 8.81 -13.30 23.22
C SER A 189 7.33 -13.09 23.56
N ASN A 190 6.59 -12.30 22.79
CA ASN A 190 5.21 -11.93 23.11
C ASN A 190 4.22 -12.41 22.02
N PRO A 191 3.39 -13.44 22.33
CA PRO A 191 2.41 -13.97 21.39
C PRO A 191 1.30 -12.95 21.00
N ALA A 192 0.94 -11.99 21.87
CA ALA A 192 -0.15 -11.08 21.61
C ALA A 192 0.16 -10.14 20.44
N CYS A 193 1.30 -9.45 20.44
CA CYS A 193 1.72 -8.63 19.29
C CYS A 193 1.93 -9.46 18.02
N PHE A 194 2.34 -10.72 18.17
CA PHE A 194 2.54 -11.62 17.03
C PHE A 194 1.20 -12.04 16.39
N SER A 195 0.17 -12.31 17.19
CA SER A 195 -1.12 -12.83 16.70
C SER A 195 -2.14 -11.73 16.39
N ALA A 196 -2.15 -10.64 17.16
CA ALA A 196 -3.15 -9.57 17.03
C ALA A 196 -2.72 -8.41 16.11
N GLY A 197 -1.43 -8.33 15.78
CA GLY A 197 -0.89 -7.24 14.97
C GLY A 197 -0.26 -6.12 15.80
N CYS A 198 0.00 -4.98 15.18
CA CYS A 198 0.74 -3.87 15.77
C CYS A 198 -0.20 -2.90 16.51
N ASP A 199 -0.07 -2.80 17.85
CA ASP A 199 -0.85 -1.90 18.68
C ASP A 199 -0.65 -0.42 18.30
N ALA A 200 0.57 -0.02 17.95
CA ALA A 200 0.85 1.33 17.48
C ALA A 200 0.07 1.67 16.20
N ARG A 201 0.00 0.71 15.26
CA ARG A 201 -0.78 0.87 14.04
C ARG A 201 -2.28 0.92 14.33
N ALA A 202 -2.76 0.07 15.22
CA ALA A 202 -4.17 -0.01 15.62
C ALA A 202 -4.65 1.23 16.37
N ALA A 203 -3.77 1.93 17.08
CA ALA A 203 -4.09 3.16 17.79
C ALA A 203 -4.27 4.40 16.88
N CYS A 204 -3.90 4.32 15.60
CA CYS A 204 -4.12 5.42 14.66
C CYS A 204 -5.62 5.62 14.40
N PRO A 205 -6.17 6.85 14.53
CA PRO A 205 -7.61 7.07 14.34
C PRO A 205 -8.06 6.99 12.88
N TYR A 206 -7.13 6.99 11.92
CA TYR A 206 -7.44 6.92 10.49
C TYR A 206 -7.57 5.49 9.99
N GLY A 207 -8.61 5.24 9.19
CA GLY A 207 -8.81 3.96 8.51
C GLY A 207 -9.21 2.80 9.43
N GLN A 208 -9.82 3.05 10.56
CA GLN A 208 -10.19 2.03 11.56
C GLN A 208 -11.07 0.89 10.99
N SER A 209 -11.92 1.19 10.00
CA SER A 209 -12.74 0.19 9.30
C SER A 209 -11.95 -0.75 8.37
N TRP A 210 -10.68 -0.43 8.13
CA TRP A 210 -9.79 -1.17 7.23
C TRP A 210 -8.73 -2.00 7.97
N GLN A 211 -8.88 -2.18 9.27
CA GLN A 211 -7.98 -3.04 10.04
C GLN A 211 -7.86 -4.41 9.40
N LEU A 212 -6.65 -4.96 9.41
CA LEU A 212 -6.40 -6.25 8.81
C LEU A 212 -7.15 -7.34 9.58
N PRO A 213 -7.72 -8.32 8.89
CA PRO A 213 -8.25 -9.51 9.55
C PRO A 213 -7.12 -10.24 10.32
N PRO A 214 -7.45 -10.96 11.38
CA PRO A 214 -6.45 -11.56 12.29
C PRO A 214 -5.44 -12.47 11.58
N ASP A 215 -5.87 -13.27 10.63
CA ASP A 215 -5.04 -14.17 9.84
C ASP A 215 -4.08 -13.40 8.91
N GLN A 216 -4.52 -12.31 8.29
CA GLN A 216 -3.65 -11.43 7.51
C GLN A 216 -2.63 -10.71 8.42
N ALA A 217 -3.08 -10.20 9.58
CA ALA A 217 -2.19 -9.56 10.54
C ALA A 217 -1.10 -10.54 11.02
N HIS A 218 -1.50 -11.75 11.36
CA HIS A 218 -0.59 -12.82 11.74
C HIS A 218 0.41 -13.17 10.62
N TYR A 219 -0.06 -13.28 9.37
CA TYR A 219 0.81 -13.53 8.22
C TYR A 219 1.90 -12.45 8.11
N HIS A 220 1.55 -11.16 8.15
CA HIS A 220 2.53 -10.09 8.04
C HIS A 220 3.50 -10.07 9.22
N GLN A 221 3.02 -10.31 10.43
CA GLN A 221 3.89 -10.40 11.61
C GLN A 221 4.82 -11.61 11.55
N SER A 222 4.38 -12.73 10.99
CA SER A 222 5.23 -13.91 10.81
C SER A 222 6.37 -13.64 9.83
N ARG A 223 6.10 -12.91 8.73
CA ARG A 223 7.12 -12.51 7.74
C ARG A 223 8.13 -11.53 8.34
N PHE A 224 7.67 -10.52 9.08
CA PHE A 224 8.55 -9.61 9.78
C PHE A 224 9.43 -10.36 10.81
N ARG A 225 8.83 -11.23 11.63
CA ARG A 225 9.52 -12.02 12.61
C ARG A 225 10.59 -12.95 11.99
N SER A 226 10.28 -13.60 10.87
CA SER A 226 11.23 -14.53 10.22
C SER A 226 12.47 -13.81 9.69
N ALA A 227 12.37 -12.54 9.30
CA ALA A 227 13.50 -11.74 8.83
C ALA A 227 14.56 -11.49 9.92
N PHE A 228 14.22 -11.69 11.21
CA PHE A 228 15.14 -11.47 12.34
C PHE A 228 15.48 -12.77 13.08
N ARG A 229 15.00 -13.92 12.62
CA ARG A 229 15.48 -15.22 13.12
C ARG A 229 16.81 -15.50 12.44
N THR A 230 17.90 -15.23 13.14
CA THR A 230 19.20 -15.81 12.78
C THR A 230 19.08 -17.32 12.97
N ASP A 231 19.26 -18.07 11.90
CA ASP A 231 19.38 -19.53 11.98
C ASP A 231 20.52 -19.84 12.95
N SER A 232 20.17 -20.51 14.05
CA SER A 232 21.10 -21.00 15.09
C SER A 232 21.72 -22.31 14.61
#